data_b86b60981f5ca4a939763e7967b455e7
#
_entry.id   b86b60981f5ca4a939763e7967b455e7
#
_cell.length_a   1.000
_cell.length_b   1.000
_cell.length_c   1.000
_cell.angle_alpha   90.00
_cell.angle_beta   90.00
_cell.angle_gamma   90.00
#
_symmetry.space_group_name_H-M   'P 1'
#
loop_
_entity.id
_entity.type
_entity.pdbx_description
1 polymer ?
#
loop_
_entity_poly.entity_id
_entity_poly.type
_entity_poly.pdbx_seq_one_letter_code
_entity_poly.pdbx_strand_id
1 'polypeptide(L)'
;MELQEKILDTIKTYKLIDPKDIVIVAVSGGPDSMCLLDNLLSIKEKLEIKEIVVAHVNHQIREEAQNETESVEEYCKHKKIRCFTKYVNIPQVALEQRIGTEEAGRNERYKFFDEVAQKINADKIAIAHNLNDNAETVLMHLMRGSGISGLCGIKASVEGRIIRPLIKCERTEIEQYCKEKNLDPKFDKSNNDNTYTRNKIRNELIPYIQNNINPNIIQTLSRLSELVIEEEKFMEKTILKNYTNIMINEDLLKGEIILDLRKFNELERVIKSRIILLAVQKIFGNTKHIEKKHIEDIIKLCCNNIGNKYLMPNKSTKIMVKQGKIHIKSTLNEKNGY
;
A
#
# COMPACT_ATOMS: atom_id res chain seq x y z
N MET A 1 -25.95 -7.97 -8.32
CA MET A 1 -25.12 -9.00 -7.63
C MET A 1 -25.10 -8.61 -6.17
N GLU A 2 -25.43 -9.51 -5.26
CA GLU A 2 -25.41 -9.23 -3.83
C GLU A 2 -23.96 -8.91 -3.38
N LEU A 3 -23.80 -8.06 -2.37
CA LEU A 3 -22.48 -7.64 -1.87
C LEU A 3 -21.58 -8.85 -1.54
N GLN A 4 -22.13 -9.88 -0.92
CA GLN A 4 -21.41 -11.09 -0.56
C GLN A 4 -20.88 -11.86 -1.79
N GLU A 5 -21.64 -11.93 -2.87
CA GLU A 5 -21.20 -12.54 -4.13
C GLU A 5 -20.04 -11.77 -4.74
N LYS A 6 -20.10 -10.44 -4.70
CA LYS A 6 -19.06 -9.53 -5.17
C LYS A 6 -17.75 -9.70 -4.39
N ILE A 7 -17.85 -9.87 -3.08
CA ILE A 7 -16.71 -10.17 -2.20
C ILE A 7 -16.10 -11.54 -2.55
N LEU A 8 -16.94 -12.57 -2.70
CA LEU A 8 -16.49 -13.91 -3.09
C LEU A 8 -15.80 -13.91 -4.45
N ASP A 9 -16.36 -13.21 -5.43
CA ASP A 9 -15.76 -13.06 -6.74
C ASP A 9 -14.38 -12.35 -6.66
N THR A 10 -14.31 -11.28 -5.87
CA THR A 10 -13.06 -10.56 -5.62
C THR A 10 -11.99 -11.48 -4.99
N ILE A 11 -12.37 -12.26 -3.97
CA ILE A 11 -11.46 -13.21 -3.32
C ILE A 11 -10.93 -14.25 -4.32
N LYS A 12 -11.80 -14.81 -5.15
CA LYS A 12 -11.45 -15.81 -6.16
C LYS A 12 -10.57 -15.23 -7.28
N THR A 13 -11.00 -14.09 -7.84
CA THR A 13 -10.30 -13.43 -8.97
C THR A 13 -8.87 -13.06 -8.61
N TYR A 14 -8.67 -12.52 -7.41
CA TYR A 14 -7.35 -12.09 -6.94
C TYR A 14 -6.63 -13.12 -6.09
N LYS A 15 -7.21 -14.31 -5.86
CA LYS A 15 -6.66 -15.39 -5.03
C LYS A 15 -6.21 -14.84 -3.67
N LEU A 16 -7.13 -14.18 -2.97
CA LEU A 16 -6.82 -13.47 -1.74
C LEU A 16 -6.68 -14.39 -0.53
N ILE A 17 -7.45 -15.47 -0.49
CA ILE A 17 -7.53 -16.41 0.63
C ILE A 17 -7.37 -17.82 0.07
N ASP A 18 -6.51 -18.58 0.70
CA ASP A 18 -6.30 -20.00 0.42
C ASP A 18 -7.01 -20.86 1.50
N PRO A 19 -7.41 -22.13 1.17
CA PRO A 19 -7.96 -23.03 2.17
C PRO A 19 -7.03 -23.21 3.37
N LYS A 20 -7.60 -23.22 4.57
CA LYS A 20 -6.93 -23.34 5.87
C LYS A 20 -6.13 -22.13 6.32
N ASP A 21 -6.22 -21.00 5.62
CA ASP A 21 -5.62 -19.73 6.08
C ASP A 21 -6.16 -19.31 7.45
N ILE A 22 -5.28 -18.73 8.26
CA ILE A 22 -5.62 -17.93 9.43
C ILE A 22 -5.65 -16.46 9.00
N VAL A 23 -6.82 -15.83 9.08
CA VAL A 23 -7.05 -14.47 8.58
C VAL A 23 -7.24 -13.50 9.75
N ILE A 24 -6.38 -12.49 9.83
CA ILE A 24 -6.60 -11.33 10.71
C ILE A 24 -7.49 -10.33 9.96
N VAL A 25 -8.55 -9.88 10.59
CA VAL A 25 -9.37 -8.78 10.09
C VAL A 25 -9.04 -7.52 10.90
N ALA A 26 -8.55 -6.49 10.20
CA ALA A 26 -8.30 -5.18 10.79
C ALA A 26 -9.63 -4.43 10.97
N VAL A 27 -10.08 -4.27 12.20
CA VAL A 27 -11.38 -3.67 12.53
C VAL A 27 -11.19 -2.34 13.22
N SER A 28 -11.77 -1.28 12.67
CA SER A 28 -11.78 0.07 13.27
C SER A 28 -13.07 0.39 14.01
N GLY A 29 -14.11 -0.44 13.87
CA GLY A 29 -15.47 -0.15 14.37
C GLY A 29 -16.36 0.58 13.36
N GLY A 30 -15.77 1.12 12.29
CA GLY A 30 -16.52 1.77 11.21
C GLY A 30 -17.19 0.80 10.24
N PRO A 31 -18.12 1.31 9.38
CA PRO A 31 -18.98 0.47 8.53
C PRO A 31 -18.18 -0.47 7.62
N ASP A 32 -17.14 0.00 6.95
CA ASP A 32 -16.34 -0.83 6.04
C ASP A 32 -15.73 -2.03 6.76
N SER A 33 -15.16 -1.82 7.96
CA SER A 33 -14.48 -2.86 8.71
C SER A 33 -15.45 -3.86 9.35
N MET A 34 -16.60 -3.40 9.83
CA MET A 34 -17.64 -4.27 10.38
C MET A 34 -18.30 -5.10 9.27
N CYS A 35 -18.57 -4.50 8.11
CA CYS A 35 -19.05 -5.19 6.93
C CYS A 35 -18.08 -6.29 6.47
N LEU A 36 -16.78 -5.99 6.40
CA LEU A 36 -15.75 -6.97 6.04
C LEU A 36 -15.75 -8.16 7.00
N LEU A 37 -15.76 -7.87 8.30
CA LEU A 37 -15.73 -8.90 9.34
C LEU A 37 -16.96 -9.82 9.25
N ASP A 38 -18.17 -9.26 9.20
CA ASP A 38 -19.41 -10.04 9.15
C ASP A 38 -19.50 -10.89 7.87
N ASN A 39 -19.11 -10.34 6.71
CA ASN A 39 -19.06 -11.09 5.46
C ASN A 39 -18.07 -12.25 5.52
N LEU A 40 -16.83 -12.02 5.98
CA LEU A 40 -15.82 -13.08 6.07
C LEU A 40 -16.27 -14.19 7.03
N LEU A 41 -16.93 -13.85 8.12
CA LEU A 41 -17.52 -14.84 9.03
C LEU A 41 -18.61 -15.67 8.35
N SER A 42 -19.49 -15.04 7.58
CA SER A 42 -20.58 -15.73 6.89
C SER A 42 -20.10 -16.69 5.79
N ILE A 43 -18.96 -16.38 5.17
CA ILE A 43 -18.40 -17.20 4.07
C ILE A 43 -17.21 -18.05 4.51
N LYS A 44 -16.90 -18.07 5.81
CA LYS A 44 -15.76 -18.79 6.40
C LYS A 44 -15.68 -20.25 5.97
N GLU A 45 -16.77 -20.97 6.11
CA GLU A 45 -16.84 -22.40 5.74
C GLU A 45 -16.71 -22.61 4.24
N LYS A 46 -17.36 -21.74 3.43
CA LYS A 46 -17.30 -21.80 1.97
C LYS A 46 -15.88 -21.60 1.41
N LEU A 47 -15.05 -20.82 2.12
CA LEU A 47 -13.65 -20.57 1.78
C LEU A 47 -12.68 -21.48 2.54
N GLU A 48 -13.17 -22.40 3.36
CA GLU A 48 -12.37 -23.26 4.21
C GLU A 48 -11.36 -22.52 5.10
N ILE A 49 -11.71 -21.30 5.55
CA ILE A 49 -10.84 -20.49 6.41
C ILE A 49 -10.73 -21.20 7.77
N LYS A 50 -9.51 -21.49 8.19
CA LYS A 50 -9.25 -22.18 9.47
C LYS A 50 -9.70 -21.32 10.66
N GLU A 51 -9.29 -20.07 10.68
CA GLU A 51 -9.62 -19.15 11.76
C GLU A 51 -9.69 -17.71 11.28
N ILE A 52 -10.63 -16.95 11.86
CA ILE A 52 -10.74 -15.50 11.71
C ILE A 52 -10.47 -14.88 13.08
N VAL A 53 -9.57 -13.91 13.11
CA VAL A 53 -9.16 -13.18 14.31
C VAL A 53 -9.29 -11.69 14.04
N VAL A 54 -9.72 -10.93 15.05
CA VAL A 54 -9.82 -9.47 14.95
C VAL A 54 -8.58 -8.80 15.55
N ALA A 55 -8.05 -7.78 14.85
CA ALA A 55 -7.07 -6.85 15.38
C ALA A 55 -7.65 -5.43 15.35
N HIS A 56 -7.79 -4.82 16.54
CA HIS A 56 -8.33 -3.47 16.75
C HIS A 56 -7.26 -2.56 17.37
N VAL A 57 -7.13 -1.33 16.87
CA VAL A 57 -6.22 -0.33 17.44
C VAL A 57 -7.02 0.88 17.89
N ASN A 58 -6.99 1.17 19.19
CA ASN A 58 -7.50 2.39 19.75
C ASN A 58 -6.38 3.45 19.72
N HIS A 59 -6.58 4.49 18.92
CA HIS A 59 -5.58 5.56 18.71
C HIS A 59 -5.50 6.58 19.83
N GLN A 60 -6.39 6.52 20.82
CA GLN A 60 -6.47 7.45 21.95
C GLN A 60 -6.48 8.95 21.54
N ILE A 61 -7.09 9.26 20.37
CA ILE A 61 -7.20 10.63 19.88
C ILE A 61 -8.43 11.32 20.46
N ARG A 62 -9.48 10.55 20.79
CA ARG A 62 -10.81 11.03 21.21
C ARG A 62 -11.37 10.17 22.31
N GLU A 63 -12.28 10.77 23.13
CA GLU A 63 -12.99 10.05 24.17
C GLU A 63 -13.92 8.95 23.60
N GLU A 64 -14.53 9.22 22.42
CA GLU A 64 -15.40 8.24 21.76
C GLU A 64 -14.67 6.96 21.31
N ALA A 65 -13.34 6.99 21.15
CA ALA A 65 -12.54 5.82 20.75
C ALA A 65 -12.65 4.65 21.74
N GLN A 66 -12.96 4.94 23.02
CA GLN A 66 -13.19 3.91 24.02
C GLN A 66 -14.50 3.16 23.73
N ASN A 67 -15.58 3.87 23.40
CA ASN A 67 -16.87 3.28 23.06
C ASN A 67 -16.80 2.45 21.77
N GLU A 68 -15.98 2.88 20.80
CA GLU A 68 -15.72 2.12 19.56
C GLU A 68 -15.03 0.79 19.90
N THR A 69 -14.03 0.82 20.77
CA THR A 69 -13.30 -0.38 21.21
C THR A 69 -14.23 -1.35 21.92
N GLU A 70 -14.99 -0.88 22.88
CA GLU A 70 -15.96 -1.70 23.64
C GLU A 70 -16.99 -2.36 22.71
N SER A 71 -17.51 -1.62 21.72
CA SER A 71 -18.44 -2.17 20.72
C SER A 71 -17.81 -3.28 19.89
N VAL A 72 -16.55 -3.13 19.46
CA VAL A 72 -15.83 -4.16 18.70
C VAL A 72 -15.58 -5.39 19.56
N GLU A 73 -15.14 -5.22 20.81
CA GLU A 73 -14.86 -6.32 21.73
C GLU A 73 -16.14 -7.09 22.09
N GLU A 74 -17.26 -6.37 22.32
CA GLU A 74 -18.57 -6.99 22.58
C GLU A 74 -19.07 -7.79 21.36
N TYR A 75 -18.95 -7.23 20.16
CA TYR A 75 -19.28 -7.95 18.93
C TYR A 75 -18.45 -9.24 18.81
N CYS A 76 -17.13 -9.16 19.03
CA CYS A 76 -16.25 -10.31 18.98
C CYS A 76 -16.62 -11.37 20.04
N LYS A 77 -16.94 -10.96 21.25
CA LYS A 77 -17.38 -11.84 22.35
C LYS A 77 -18.68 -12.56 21.97
N HIS A 78 -19.66 -11.84 21.44
CA HIS A 78 -20.93 -12.40 21.00
C HIS A 78 -20.74 -13.45 19.87
N LYS A 79 -19.87 -13.15 18.91
CA LYS A 79 -19.54 -14.05 17.78
C LYS A 79 -18.51 -15.13 18.15
N LYS A 80 -17.98 -15.14 19.38
CA LYS A 80 -16.94 -16.06 19.86
C LYS A 80 -15.65 -16.01 19.02
N ILE A 81 -15.20 -14.80 18.67
CA ILE A 81 -14.01 -14.54 17.87
C ILE A 81 -12.92 -14.00 18.79
N ARG A 82 -11.68 -14.44 18.61
CA ARG A 82 -10.53 -13.84 19.30
C ARG A 82 -10.33 -12.41 18.81
N CYS A 83 -10.22 -11.48 19.75
CA CYS A 83 -9.93 -10.08 19.50
C CYS A 83 -8.63 -9.68 20.19
N PHE A 84 -7.74 -9.04 19.44
CA PHE A 84 -6.54 -8.41 19.97
C PHE A 84 -6.73 -6.90 19.88
N THR A 85 -6.62 -6.21 21.00
CA THR A 85 -6.75 -4.75 21.08
C THR A 85 -5.43 -4.13 21.52
N LYS A 86 -5.04 -3.04 20.85
CA LYS A 86 -3.87 -2.23 21.23
C LYS A 86 -4.29 -0.78 21.47
N TYR A 87 -3.86 -0.20 22.56
CA TYR A 87 -4.06 1.21 22.87
C TYR A 87 -2.76 1.97 22.60
N VAL A 88 -2.83 3.03 21.78
CA VAL A 88 -1.65 3.83 21.40
C VAL A 88 -2.00 5.31 21.38
N ASN A 89 -1.22 6.12 22.11
CA ASN A 89 -1.33 7.58 22.04
C ASN A 89 -0.66 8.10 20.78
N ILE A 90 -1.41 8.14 19.67
CA ILE A 90 -0.89 8.53 18.34
C ILE A 90 -0.36 9.98 18.32
N PRO A 91 -1.01 10.99 18.94
CA PRO A 91 -0.43 12.33 19.04
C PRO A 91 0.98 12.35 19.62
N GLN A 92 1.23 11.59 20.67
CA GLN A 92 2.56 11.51 21.28
C GLN A 92 3.57 10.83 20.34
N VAL A 93 3.21 9.70 19.72
CA VAL A 93 4.06 8.99 18.76
C VAL A 93 4.42 9.89 17.56
N ALA A 94 3.45 10.67 17.06
CA ALA A 94 3.67 11.60 15.95
C ALA A 94 4.70 12.69 16.31
N LEU A 95 4.63 13.23 17.53
CA LEU A 95 5.60 14.21 18.04
C LEU A 95 7.00 13.61 18.18
N GLU A 96 7.11 12.43 18.79
CA GLU A 96 8.39 11.74 19.02
C GLU A 96 9.08 11.38 17.68
N GLN A 97 8.32 10.89 16.70
CA GLN A 97 8.84 10.51 15.39
C GLN A 97 8.94 11.67 14.39
N ARG A 98 8.42 12.86 14.72
CA ARG A 98 8.37 14.05 13.85
C ARG A 98 7.69 13.78 12.51
N ILE A 99 6.56 13.07 12.55
CA ILE A 99 5.73 12.75 11.38
C ILE A 99 4.28 13.20 11.62
N GLY A 100 3.47 13.20 10.57
CA GLY A 100 2.03 13.51 10.71
C GLY A 100 1.28 12.45 11.52
N THR A 101 0.20 12.84 12.20
CA THR A 101 -0.63 11.93 13.00
C THR A 101 -1.24 10.80 12.18
N GLU A 102 -1.63 11.07 10.91
CA GLU A 102 -2.14 10.05 9.99
C GLU A 102 -1.07 9.00 9.66
N GLU A 103 0.18 9.44 9.38
CA GLU A 103 1.31 8.55 9.10
C GLU A 103 1.69 7.74 10.35
N ALA A 104 1.74 8.36 11.52
CA ALA A 104 2.01 7.68 12.79
C ALA A 104 0.95 6.61 13.09
N GLY A 105 -0.33 6.96 12.96
CA GLY A 105 -1.44 6.02 13.16
C GLY A 105 -1.42 4.86 12.17
N ARG A 106 -1.07 5.14 10.91
CA ARG A 106 -0.89 4.09 9.90
C ARG A 106 0.26 3.14 10.28
N ASN A 107 1.43 3.68 10.63
CA ASN A 107 2.61 2.88 10.99
C ASN A 107 2.35 1.99 12.20
N GLU A 108 1.74 2.52 13.26
CA GLU A 108 1.41 1.75 14.47
C GLU A 108 0.37 0.66 14.20
N ARG A 109 -0.62 0.91 13.33
CA ARG A 109 -1.58 -0.14 12.91
C ARG A 109 -0.89 -1.30 12.21
N TYR A 110 -0.06 -1.03 11.19
CA TYR A 110 0.61 -2.10 10.46
C TYR A 110 1.59 -2.87 11.36
N LYS A 111 2.34 -2.17 12.21
CA LYS A 111 3.21 -2.79 13.21
C LYS A 111 2.44 -3.73 14.12
N PHE A 112 1.29 -3.30 14.63
CA PHE A 112 0.45 -4.15 15.48
C PHE A 112 -0.12 -5.36 14.73
N PHE A 113 -0.57 -5.18 13.51
CA PHE A 113 -1.05 -6.30 12.69
C PHE A 113 0.05 -7.33 12.46
N ASP A 114 1.29 -6.89 12.25
CA ASP A 114 2.45 -7.76 12.11
C ASP A 114 2.77 -8.50 13.43
N GLU A 115 2.72 -7.81 14.58
CA GLU A 115 2.90 -8.39 15.91
C GLU A 115 1.87 -9.50 16.17
N VAL A 116 0.60 -9.24 15.87
CA VAL A 116 -0.47 -10.24 16.01
C VAL A 116 -0.28 -11.39 15.04
N ALA A 117 0.06 -11.11 13.77
CA ALA A 117 0.26 -12.13 12.76
C ALA A 117 1.39 -13.09 13.12
N GLN A 118 2.50 -12.59 13.65
CA GLN A 118 3.60 -13.43 14.15
C GLN A 118 3.17 -14.28 15.35
N LYS A 119 2.41 -13.68 16.28
CA LYS A 119 1.95 -14.36 17.51
C LYS A 119 1.06 -15.57 17.23
N ILE A 120 0.22 -15.51 16.19
CA ILE A 120 -0.75 -16.57 15.87
C ILE A 120 -0.41 -17.33 14.59
N ASN A 121 0.72 -17.04 13.94
CA ASN A 121 1.12 -17.53 12.62
C ASN A 121 0.00 -17.30 11.58
N ALA A 122 -0.49 -16.07 11.47
CA ALA A 122 -1.53 -15.73 10.50
C ALA A 122 -0.95 -15.60 9.08
N ASP A 123 -1.72 -16.10 8.13
CA ASP A 123 -1.36 -16.11 6.71
C ASP A 123 -1.75 -14.80 6.02
N LYS A 124 -2.89 -14.23 6.39
CA LYS A 124 -3.47 -13.05 5.73
C LYS A 124 -3.90 -11.99 6.74
N ILE A 125 -3.79 -10.71 6.31
CA ILE A 125 -4.30 -9.54 7.03
C ILE A 125 -5.32 -8.86 6.11
N ALA A 126 -6.59 -8.94 6.43
CA ALA A 126 -7.69 -8.36 5.66
C ALA A 126 -7.98 -6.93 6.13
N ILE A 127 -7.93 -5.97 5.18
CA ILE A 127 -8.18 -4.55 5.41
C ILE A 127 -9.37 -4.11 4.55
N ALA A 128 -10.27 -3.33 5.13
CA ALA A 128 -11.54 -2.94 4.55
C ALA A 128 -11.47 -1.74 3.59
N HIS A 129 -10.43 -1.64 2.75
CA HIS A 129 -10.42 -0.64 1.68
C HIS A 129 -11.42 -1.03 0.61
N ASN A 130 -12.23 -0.05 0.18
CA ASN A 130 -13.31 -0.21 -0.77
C ASN A 130 -13.02 0.48 -2.12
N LEU A 131 -13.98 0.43 -3.06
CA LEU A 131 -13.86 1.01 -4.39
C LEU A 131 -13.68 2.54 -4.35
N ASN A 132 -14.40 3.22 -3.45
CA ASN A 132 -14.29 4.67 -3.27
C ASN A 132 -12.91 5.06 -2.76
N ASP A 133 -12.34 4.32 -1.81
CA ASP A 133 -10.97 4.55 -1.31
C ASP A 133 -9.93 4.43 -2.43
N ASN A 134 -10.14 3.48 -3.36
CA ASN A 134 -9.28 3.34 -4.53
C ASN A 134 -9.37 4.57 -5.43
N ALA A 135 -10.58 5.03 -5.77
CA ALA A 135 -10.80 6.22 -6.59
C ALA A 135 -10.18 7.48 -5.94
N GLU A 136 -10.39 7.68 -4.63
CA GLU A 136 -9.76 8.76 -3.86
C GLU A 136 -8.23 8.72 -3.98
N THR A 137 -7.64 7.53 -3.87
CA THR A 137 -6.19 7.34 -3.94
C THR A 137 -5.64 7.61 -5.34
N VAL A 138 -6.30 7.16 -6.39
CA VAL A 138 -5.92 7.42 -7.79
C VAL A 138 -5.93 8.92 -8.06
N LEU A 139 -7.01 9.64 -7.69
CA LEU A 139 -7.09 11.09 -7.85
C LEU A 139 -6.02 11.83 -7.06
N MET A 140 -5.79 11.43 -5.81
CA MET A 140 -4.76 12.04 -4.98
C MET A 140 -3.36 11.88 -5.58
N HIS A 141 -3.04 10.71 -6.10
CA HIS A 141 -1.77 10.43 -6.75
C HIS A 141 -1.61 11.19 -8.07
N LEU A 142 -2.68 11.26 -8.88
CA LEU A 142 -2.71 12.04 -10.12
C LEU A 142 -2.40 13.52 -9.84
N MET A 143 -3.08 14.13 -8.87
CA MET A 143 -2.88 15.53 -8.50
C MET A 143 -1.51 15.82 -7.90
N ARG A 144 -0.87 14.84 -7.25
CA ARG A 144 0.51 14.94 -6.75
C ARG A 144 1.57 14.76 -7.85
N GLY A 145 1.17 14.45 -9.09
CA GLY A 145 2.11 14.17 -10.17
C GLY A 145 2.87 12.84 -10.01
N SER A 146 2.32 11.90 -9.26
CA SER A 146 2.89 10.55 -9.14
C SER A 146 2.85 9.88 -10.50
N GLY A 147 3.94 9.42 -11.05
CA GLY A 147 4.00 8.76 -12.35
C GLY A 147 2.95 7.62 -12.51
N ILE A 148 3.03 6.89 -13.62
CA ILE A 148 2.05 5.82 -13.96
C ILE A 148 1.82 4.85 -12.80
N SER A 149 2.88 4.44 -12.09
CA SER A 149 2.77 3.56 -10.91
C SER A 149 1.85 4.11 -9.81
N GLY A 150 1.71 5.43 -9.68
CA GLY A 150 0.78 6.05 -8.72
C GLY A 150 -0.68 5.82 -9.09
N LEU A 151 -0.98 5.64 -10.39
CA LEU A 151 -2.34 5.36 -10.88
C LEU A 151 -2.80 3.92 -10.63
N CYS A 152 -1.91 3.03 -10.19
CA CYS A 152 -2.29 1.70 -9.69
C CYS A 152 -3.25 1.77 -8.49
N GLY A 153 -3.35 2.92 -7.81
CA GLY A 153 -4.22 3.08 -6.66
C GLY A 153 -3.95 2.06 -5.56
N ILE A 154 -5.01 1.47 -5.04
CA ILE A 154 -4.96 0.46 -3.97
C ILE A 154 -5.03 -0.94 -4.58
N LYS A 155 -3.96 -1.73 -4.48
CA LYS A 155 -3.93 -3.12 -4.97
C LYS A 155 -4.78 -4.02 -4.08
N ALA A 156 -5.49 -4.99 -4.68
CA ALA A 156 -6.29 -5.98 -3.96
C ALA A 156 -5.46 -6.85 -3.00
N SER A 157 -4.19 -7.13 -3.37
CA SER A 157 -3.22 -7.84 -2.53
C SER A 157 -1.86 -7.16 -2.58
N VAL A 158 -1.15 -7.22 -1.45
CA VAL A 158 0.26 -6.82 -1.34
C VAL A 158 1.04 -7.99 -0.77
N GLU A 159 2.03 -8.48 -1.52
CA GLU A 159 2.90 -9.61 -1.15
C GLU A 159 2.14 -10.88 -0.74
N GLY A 160 0.91 -11.05 -1.23
CA GLY A 160 0.05 -12.18 -0.87
C GLY A 160 -0.43 -12.19 0.58
N ARG A 161 0.01 -11.26 1.42
CA ARG A 161 -0.23 -11.21 2.87
C ARG A 161 -1.31 -10.21 3.26
N ILE A 162 -1.22 -8.97 2.77
CA ILE A 162 -2.26 -7.95 3.01
C ILE A 162 -3.30 -8.06 1.91
N ILE A 163 -4.56 -8.27 2.27
CA ILE A 163 -5.66 -8.48 1.32
C ILE A 163 -6.79 -7.47 1.54
N ARG A 164 -7.52 -7.17 0.46
CA ARG A 164 -8.62 -6.19 0.47
C ARG A 164 -9.86 -6.73 -0.24
N PRO A 165 -10.64 -7.58 0.43
CA PRO A 165 -11.81 -8.23 -0.19
C PRO A 165 -12.90 -7.26 -0.64
N LEU A 166 -12.99 -6.05 -0.04
CA LEU A 166 -13.97 -5.01 -0.39
C LEU A 166 -13.54 -4.09 -1.53
N ILE A 167 -12.37 -4.30 -2.15
CA ILE A 167 -11.79 -3.33 -3.10
C ILE A 167 -12.67 -3.06 -4.35
N LYS A 168 -13.62 -3.95 -4.65
CA LYS A 168 -14.60 -3.82 -5.73
C LYS A 168 -15.97 -3.35 -5.26
N CYS A 169 -16.18 -3.23 -3.96
CA CYS A 169 -17.47 -2.85 -3.37
C CYS A 169 -17.56 -1.33 -3.21
N GLU A 170 -18.71 -0.76 -3.54
CA GLU A 170 -18.97 0.66 -3.32
C GLU A 170 -19.36 0.93 -1.87
N ARG A 171 -19.09 2.13 -1.39
CA ARG A 171 -19.45 2.55 -0.04
C ARG A 171 -20.95 2.45 0.22
N THR A 172 -21.76 2.81 -0.76
CA THR A 172 -23.23 2.72 -0.68
C THR A 172 -23.72 1.29 -0.48
N GLU A 173 -23.11 0.32 -1.15
CA GLU A 173 -23.41 -1.11 -0.97
C GLU A 173 -23.05 -1.59 0.44
N ILE A 174 -21.90 -1.13 0.95
CA ILE A 174 -21.42 -1.47 2.31
C ILE A 174 -22.33 -0.88 3.38
N GLU A 175 -22.71 0.39 3.24
CA GLU A 175 -23.62 1.06 4.18
C GLU A 175 -25.01 0.43 4.18
N GLN A 176 -25.53 0.05 3.00
CA GLN A 176 -26.78 -0.67 2.88
C GLN A 176 -26.71 -2.03 3.58
N TYR A 177 -25.65 -2.81 3.35
CA TYR A 177 -25.43 -4.09 4.02
C TYR A 177 -25.40 -3.94 5.55
N CYS A 178 -24.70 -2.94 6.08
CA CYS A 178 -24.65 -2.68 7.51
C CYS A 178 -26.04 -2.42 8.09
N LYS A 179 -26.89 -1.67 7.37
CA LYS A 179 -28.28 -1.41 7.78
C LYS A 179 -29.13 -2.69 7.77
N GLU A 180 -29.06 -3.47 6.70
CA GLU A 180 -29.82 -4.72 6.55
C GLU A 180 -29.45 -5.78 7.60
N LYS A 181 -28.16 -5.82 7.99
CA LYS A 181 -27.65 -6.75 9.02
C LYS A 181 -27.72 -6.20 10.44
N ASN A 182 -28.24 -4.99 10.63
CA ASN A 182 -28.27 -4.31 11.93
C ASN A 182 -26.89 -4.28 12.60
N LEU A 183 -25.83 -4.14 11.82
CA LEU A 183 -24.51 -3.85 12.32
C LEU A 183 -24.54 -2.38 12.77
N ASP A 184 -24.26 -2.09 14.03
CA ASP A 184 -24.24 -0.72 14.57
C ASP A 184 -22.83 -0.11 14.45
N PRO A 185 -22.36 0.22 13.22
CA PRO A 185 -21.03 0.75 13.05
C PRO A 185 -20.96 2.18 13.57
N LYS A 186 -19.83 2.53 14.18
CA LYS A 186 -19.60 3.89 14.66
C LYS A 186 -19.07 4.77 13.53
N PHE A 187 -19.68 5.93 13.36
CA PHE A 187 -19.28 6.91 12.34
C PHE A 187 -18.27 7.89 12.94
N ASP A 188 -17.08 7.90 12.36
CA ASP A 188 -16.04 8.84 12.74
C ASP A 188 -16.35 10.25 12.22
N LYS A 189 -16.61 11.20 13.12
CA LYS A 189 -16.92 12.60 12.79
C LYS A 189 -15.75 13.31 12.06
N SER A 190 -14.50 12.85 12.23
CA SER A 190 -13.35 13.44 11.54
C SER A 190 -13.34 13.18 10.03
N ASN A 191 -14.16 12.24 9.54
CA ASN A 191 -14.36 12.05 8.09
C ASN A 191 -14.95 13.29 7.40
N ASN A 192 -15.58 14.19 8.16
CA ASN A 192 -16.14 15.46 7.67
C ASN A 192 -15.16 16.64 7.76
N ASP A 193 -13.96 16.43 8.31
CA ASP A 193 -12.92 17.46 8.39
C ASP A 193 -12.16 17.61 7.07
N ASN A 194 -12.52 18.65 6.30
CA ASN A 194 -11.93 18.97 5.00
C ASN A 194 -10.53 19.61 5.07
N THR A 195 -9.88 19.68 6.22
CA THR A 195 -8.46 20.07 6.31
C THR A 195 -7.54 19.08 5.59
N TYR A 196 -7.92 17.80 5.57
CA TYR A 196 -7.15 16.77 4.89
C TYR A 196 -7.48 16.65 3.41
N THR A 197 -6.47 16.58 2.56
CA THR A 197 -6.61 16.46 1.10
C THR A 197 -7.53 15.30 0.70
N ARG A 198 -7.44 14.17 1.38
CA ARG A 198 -8.28 13.00 1.09
C ARG A 198 -9.76 13.28 1.35
N ASN A 199 -10.07 13.95 2.45
CA ASN A 199 -11.44 14.33 2.78
C ASN A 199 -12.02 15.35 1.79
N LYS A 200 -11.22 16.32 1.30
CA LYS A 200 -11.64 17.23 0.22
C LYS A 200 -11.97 16.47 -1.07
N ILE A 201 -11.15 15.48 -1.44
CA ILE A 201 -11.43 14.66 -2.62
C ILE A 201 -12.75 13.90 -2.43
N ARG A 202 -12.95 13.28 -1.26
CA ARG A 202 -14.13 12.49 -0.91
C ARG A 202 -15.39 13.31 -0.85
N ASN A 203 -15.35 14.44 -0.14
CA ASN A 203 -16.54 15.19 0.23
C ASN A 203 -16.91 16.29 -0.78
N GLU A 204 -15.95 16.75 -1.59
CA GLU A 204 -16.16 17.87 -2.53
C GLU A 204 -15.88 17.45 -3.98
N LEU A 205 -14.66 16.97 -4.29
CA LEU A 205 -14.23 16.76 -5.67
C LEU A 205 -14.97 15.60 -6.35
N ILE A 206 -15.02 14.42 -5.74
CA ILE A 206 -15.73 13.27 -6.31
C ILE A 206 -17.21 13.57 -6.49
N PRO A 207 -17.95 14.11 -5.50
CA PRO A 207 -19.35 14.50 -5.68
C PRO A 207 -19.53 15.57 -6.79
N TYR A 208 -18.64 16.54 -6.88
CA TYR A 208 -18.70 17.53 -7.96
C TYR A 208 -18.57 16.87 -9.34
N ILE A 209 -17.59 15.96 -9.51
CA ILE A 209 -17.42 15.25 -10.79
C ILE A 209 -18.63 14.35 -11.08
N GLN A 210 -19.15 13.66 -10.08
CA GLN A 210 -20.32 12.77 -10.26
C GLN A 210 -21.55 13.55 -10.73
N ASN A 211 -21.80 14.71 -10.15
CA ASN A 211 -23.01 15.49 -10.42
C ASN A 211 -22.92 16.32 -11.70
N ASN A 212 -21.71 16.73 -12.13
CA ASN A 212 -21.54 17.72 -13.19
C ASN A 212 -20.81 17.20 -14.44
N ILE A 213 -20.04 16.09 -14.33
CA ILE A 213 -19.15 15.65 -15.40
C ILE A 213 -19.37 14.17 -15.76
N ASN A 214 -19.22 13.27 -14.78
CA ASN A 214 -19.30 11.84 -14.99
C ASN A 214 -19.87 11.12 -13.74
N PRO A 215 -21.14 10.69 -13.76
CA PRO A 215 -21.77 10.01 -12.63
C PRO A 215 -21.05 8.69 -12.24
N ASN A 216 -20.32 8.07 -13.17
CA ASN A 216 -19.62 6.82 -12.97
C ASN A 216 -18.11 7.02 -12.71
N ILE A 217 -17.68 8.18 -12.19
CA ILE A 217 -16.24 8.48 -12.03
C ILE A 217 -15.51 7.46 -11.15
N ILE A 218 -16.14 6.94 -10.09
CA ILE A 218 -15.56 5.97 -9.17
C ILE A 218 -15.21 4.67 -9.93
N GLN A 219 -16.17 4.13 -10.69
CA GLN A 219 -15.97 2.95 -11.52
C GLN A 219 -14.96 3.19 -12.65
N THR A 220 -14.96 4.39 -13.22
CA THR A 220 -14.02 4.78 -14.27
C THR A 220 -12.57 4.79 -13.75
N LEU A 221 -12.34 5.39 -12.58
CA LEU A 221 -11.03 5.41 -11.93
C LEU A 221 -10.58 4.00 -11.49
N SER A 222 -11.50 3.17 -11.03
CA SER A 222 -11.18 1.78 -10.70
C SER A 222 -10.74 0.99 -11.94
N ARG A 223 -11.45 1.10 -13.06
CA ARG A 223 -11.06 0.44 -14.33
C ARG A 223 -9.70 0.92 -14.82
N LEU A 224 -9.43 2.24 -14.74
CA LEU A 224 -8.11 2.79 -15.06
C LEU A 224 -7.04 2.17 -14.18
N SER A 225 -7.26 2.12 -12.87
CA SER A 225 -6.33 1.50 -11.91
C SER A 225 -6.02 0.04 -12.27
N GLU A 226 -7.02 -0.74 -12.64
CA GLU A 226 -6.86 -2.15 -13.03
C GLU A 226 -6.00 -2.33 -14.26
N LEU A 227 -6.27 -1.54 -15.32
CA LEU A 227 -5.46 -1.55 -16.54
C LEU A 227 -4.00 -1.19 -16.24
N VAL A 228 -3.79 -0.14 -15.44
CA VAL A 228 -2.43 0.27 -15.06
C VAL A 228 -1.73 -0.80 -14.23
N ILE A 229 -2.44 -1.51 -13.35
CA ILE A 229 -1.86 -2.63 -12.57
C ILE A 229 -1.37 -3.75 -13.49
N GLU A 230 -2.13 -4.08 -14.54
CA GLU A 230 -1.73 -5.11 -15.52
C GLU A 230 -0.48 -4.69 -16.30
N GLU A 231 -0.46 -3.45 -16.80
CA GLU A 231 0.70 -2.90 -17.50
C GLU A 231 1.94 -2.82 -16.60
N GLU A 232 1.79 -2.37 -15.35
CA GLU A 232 2.91 -2.33 -14.38
C GLU A 232 3.43 -3.74 -14.07
N LYS A 233 2.59 -4.76 -13.94
CA LYS A 233 3.04 -6.15 -13.77
C LYS A 233 3.88 -6.64 -14.95
N PHE A 234 3.47 -6.30 -16.18
CA PHE A 234 4.26 -6.63 -17.37
C PHE A 234 5.60 -5.88 -17.37
N MET A 235 5.57 -4.59 -17.04
CA MET A 235 6.76 -3.75 -16.94
C MET A 235 7.72 -4.26 -15.86
N GLU A 236 7.22 -4.61 -14.67
CA GLU A 236 8.02 -5.19 -13.57
C GLU A 236 8.78 -6.45 -14.01
N LYS A 237 8.11 -7.37 -14.71
CA LYS A 237 8.74 -8.57 -15.27
C LYS A 237 9.83 -8.23 -16.30
N THR A 238 9.55 -7.27 -17.16
CA THR A 238 10.49 -6.82 -18.20
C THR A 238 11.72 -6.16 -17.56
N ILE A 239 11.51 -5.32 -16.55
CA ILE A 239 12.59 -4.66 -15.81
C ILE A 239 13.47 -5.70 -15.10
N LEU A 240 12.86 -6.66 -14.40
CA LEU A 240 13.59 -7.69 -13.67
C LEU A 240 14.44 -8.55 -14.63
N LYS A 241 13.88 -8.94 -15.78
CA LYS A 241 14.62 -9.69 -16.82
C LYS A 241 15.82 -8.90 -17.31
N ASN A 242 15.64 -7.62 -17.66
CA ASN A 242 16.73 -6.77 -18.14
C ASN A 242 17.75 -6.48 -17.05
N TYR A 243 17.30 -6.23 -15.81
CA TYR A 243 18.19 -6.04 -14.65
C TYR A 243 19.10 -7.25 -14.44
N THR A 244 18.54 -8.47 -14.43
CA THR A 244 19.32 -9.71 -14.26
C THR A 244 20.34 -9.89 -15.40
N ASN A 245 19.97 -9.52 -16.65
CA ASN A 245 20.86 -9.65 -17.81
C ASN A 245 22.07 -8.69 -17.76
N ILE A 246 21.91 -7.51 -17.17
CA ILE A 246 22.96 -6.48 -17.10
C ILE A 246 23.69 -6.45 -15.74
N MET A 247 23.17 -7.12 -14.72
CA MET A 247 23.73 -7.17 -13.38
C MET A 247 25.01 -8.00 -13.39
N ILE A 248 26.11 -7.41 -12.93
CA ILE A 248 27.42 -8.05 -12.78
C ILE A 248 27.61 -8.53 -11.35
N ASN A 249 27.25 -7.69 -10.38
CA ASN A 249 27.36 -8.01 -8.96
C ASN A 249 26.27 -7.30 -8.16
N GLU A 250 25.73 -7.99 -7.15
CA GLU A 250 24.76 -7.45 -6.19
C GLU A 250 25.22 -7.85 -4.78
N ASP A 251 25.72 -6.91 -3.99
CA ASP A 251 26.11 -7.10 -2.58
C ASP A 251 25.29 -6.12 -1.72
N LEU A 252 24.11 -6.56 -1.29
CA LEU A 252 23.21 -5.74 -0.49
C LEU A 252 23.73 -5.52 0.93
N LEU A 253 24.59 -6.39 1.45
CA LEU A 253 25.22 -6.21 2.77
C LEU A 253 26.20 -5.03 2.76
N LYS A 254 26.94 -4.90 1.65
CA LYS A 254 27.81 -3.73 1.43
C LYS A 254 27.07 -2.54 0.84
N GLY A 255 25.80 -2.71 0.45
CA GLY A 255 25.01 -1.67 -0.20
C GLY A 255 25.55 -1.30 -1.59
N GLU A 256 25.99 -2.27 -2.39
CA GLU A 256 26.57 -2.05 -3.71
C GLU A 256 25.90 -2.92 -4.78
N ILE A 257 25.57 -2.29 -5.91
CA ILE A 257 25.14 -2.96 -7.14
C ILE A 257 26.03 -2.50 -8.29
N ILE A 258 26.51 -3.45 -9.10
CA ILE A 258 27.34 -3.20 -10.29
C ILE A 258 26.62 -3.70 -11.53
N LEU A 259 26.41 -2.81 -12.50
CA LEU A 259 25.75 -3.11 -13.78
C LEU A 259 26.73 -2.95 -14.94
N ASP A 260 26.50 -3.71 -16.03
CA ASP A 260 27.23 -3.59 -17.30
C ASP A 260 26.78 -2.32 -18.03
N LEU A 261 27.71 -1.39 -18.26
CA LEU A 261 27.43 -0.10 -18.89
C LEU A 261 27.02 -0.25 -20.36
N ARG A 262 27.66 -1.15 -21.12
CA ARG A 262 27.36 -1.35 -22.54
C ARG A 262 25.94 -1.87 -22.72
N LYS A 263 25.61 -2.98 -22.05
CA LYS A 263 24.27 -3.56 -22.08
C LYS A 263 23.23 -2.58 -21.58
N PHE A 264 23.51 -1.81 -20.50
CA PHE A 264 22.63 -0.76 -20.02
C PHE A 264 22.33 0.28 -21.10
N ASN A 265 23.34 0.72 -21.85
CA ASN A 265 23.17 1.74 -22.88
C ASN A 265 22.39 1.25 -24.10
N GLU A 266 22.28 -0.06 -24.32
CA GLU A 266 21.45 -0.67 -25.37
C GLU A 266 19.94 -0.70 -25.01
N LEU A 267 19.57 -0.50 -23.73
CA LEU A 267 18.19 -0.54 -23.28
C LEU A 267 17.42 0.73 -23.66
N GLU A 268 16.10 0.58 -23.78
CA GLU A 268 15.18 1.71 -23.92
C GLU A 268 15.21 2.63 -22.68
N ARG A 269 14.99 3.95 -22.92
CA ARG A 269 15.08 4.97 -21.87
C ARG A 269 14.17 4.65 -20.65
N VAL A 270 12.95 4.15 -20.90
CA VAL A 270 12.01 3.80 -19.83
C VAL A 270 12.56 2.67 -18.96
N ILE A 271 13.21 1.66 -19.59
CA ILE A 271 13.81 0.53 -18.86
C ILE A 271 15.01 1.00 -18.05
N LYS A 272 15.90 1.83 -18.64
CA LYS A 272 17.01 2.44 -17.92
C LYS A 272 16.56 3.14 -16.64
N SER A 273 15.54 3.99 -16.77
CA SER A 273 14.99 4.75 -15.63
C SER A 273 14.48 3.82 -14.52
N ARG A 274 13.75 2.79 -14.88
CA ARG A 274 13.18 1.82 -13.94
C ARG A 274 14.24 0.93 -13.29
N ILE A 275 15.29 0.55 -14.02
CA ILE A 275 16.42 -0.23 -13.47
C ILE A 275 17.18 0.59 -12.43
N ILE A 276 17.42 1.88 -12.67
CA ILE A 276 18.05 2.76 -11.68
C ILE A 276 17.21 2.81 -10.39
N LEU A 277 15.89 3.01 -10.52
CA LEU A 277 14.98 3.03 -9.38
C LEU A 277 14.96 1.68 -8.65
N LEU A 278 14.94 0.56 -9.37
CA LEU A 278 15.01 -0.79 -8.78
C LEU A 278 16.31 -0.99 -8.00
N ALA A 279 17.46 -0.60 -8.54
CA ALA A 279 18.73 -0.74 -7.87
C ALA A 279 18.78 0.10 -6.57
N VAL A 280 18.27 1.34 -6.62
CA VAL A 280 18.15 2.18 -5.42
C VAL A 280 17.21 1.57 -4.39
N GLN A 281 16.03 1.08 -4.83
CA GLN A 281 15.07 0.40 -3.97
C GLN A 281 15.67 -0.82 -3.27
N LYS A 282 16.46 -1.63 -3.97
CA LYS A 282 17.13 -2.80 -3.39
C LYS A 282 18.15 -2.43 -2.32
N ILE A 283 18.92 -1.35 -2.52
CA ILE A 283 19.96 -0.91 -1.57
C ILE A 283 19.35 -0.23 -0.34
N PHE A 284 18.32 0.61 -0.51
CA PHE A 284 17.80 1.49 0.54
C PHE A 284 16.40 1.12 1.05
N GLY A 285 15.75 0.13 0.47
CA GLY A 285 14.35 -0.22 0.79
C GLY A 285 13.31 0.79 0.29
N ASN A 286 13.73 1.93 -0.28
CA ASN A 286 12.85 2.96 -0.81
C ASN A 286 13.55 3.82 -1.88
N THR A 287 12.76 4.63 -2.60
CA THR A 287 13.26 5.58 -3.61
C THR A 287 13.05 7.04 -3.19
N LYS A 288 12.86 7.31 -1.89
CA LYS A 288 12.68 8.68 -1.38
C LYS A 288 13.84 9.58 -1.81
N HIS A 289 13.52 10.83 -2.18
CA HIS A 289 14.47 11.84 -2.66
C HIS A 289 15.17 11.54 -3.99
N ILE A 290 14.72 10.54 -4.76
CA ILE A 290 15.16 10.35 -6.16
C ILE A 290 14.10 10.95 -7.09
N GLU A 291 14.40 12.10 -7.65
CA GLU A 291 13.54 12.83 -8.57
C GLU A 291 13.83 12.48 -10.03
N LYS A 292 12.91 12.83 -10.93
CA LYS A 292 13.07 12.62 -12.38
C LYS A 292 14.38 13.22 -12.91
N LYS A 293 14.76 14.42 -12.46
CA LYS A 293 16.00 15.09 -12.85
C LYS A 293 17.23 14.24 -12.51
N HIS A 294 17.25 13.65 -11.31
CA HIS A 294 18.34 12.79 -10.89
C HIS A 294 18.50 11.57 -11.80
N ILE A 295 17.39 10.94 -12.19
CA ILE A 295 17.39 9.81 -13.12
C ILE A 295 17.92 10.24 -14.51
N GLU A 296 17.50 11.39 -15.01
CA GLU A 296 17.97 11.92 -16.29
C GLU A 296 19.48 12.21 -16.29
N ASP A 297 20.00 12.78 -15.20
CA ASP A 297 21.43 13.07 -15.06
C ASP A 297 22.27 11.78 -14.96
N ILE A 298 21.75 10.75 -14.27
CA ILE A 298 22.39 9.42 -14.20
C ILE A 298 22.43 8.77 -15.60
N ILE A 299 21.35 8.81 -16.35
CA ILE A 299 21.30 8.27 -17.72
C ILE A 299 22.31 9.02 -18.60
N LYS A 300 22.38 10.36 -18.52
CA LYS A 300 23.36 11.16 -19.27
C LYS A 300 24.79 10.78 -18.89
N LEU A 301 25.09 10.59 -17.60
CA LEU A 301 26.41 10.14 -17.15
C LEU A 301 26.80 8.80 -17.77
N CYS A 302 25.87 7.85 -17.81
CA CYS A 302 26.07 6.52 -18.39
C CYS A 302 26.23 6.57 -19.93
N CYS A 303 25.41 7.36 -20.64
CA CYS A 303 25.45 7.47 -22.10
C CYS A 303 26.75 8.16 -22.59
N ASN A 304 27.20 9.18 -21.89
CA ASN A 304 28.39 9.95 -22.28
C ASN A 304 29.72 9.23 -21.92
N ASN A 305 29.63 8.07 -21.26
CA ASN A 305 30.80 7.26 -20.84
C ASN A 305 31.91 8.09 -20.20
N ILE A 306 31.54 9.10 -19.41
CA ILE A 306 32.53 10.00 -18.77
C ILE A 306 33.13 9.24 -17.58
N GLY A 307 34.26 8.62 -17.83
CA GLY A 307 35.01 7.87 -16.82
C GLY A 307 35.37 8.70 -15.58
N ASN A 308 35.36 8.06 -14.41
CA ASN A 308 35.69 8.62 -13.11
C ASN A 308 34.81 9.78 -12.60
N LYS A 309 33.68 10.08 -13.26
CA LYS A 309 32.67 10.99 -12.71
C LYS A 309 31.63 10.23 -11.89
N TYR A 310 31.17 10.89 -10.83
CA TYR A 310 30.08 10.36 -10.00
C TYR A 310 28.98 11.40 -9.80
N LEU A 311 27.79 10.92 -9.49
CA LEU A 311 26.65 11.72 -9.08
C LEU A 311 26.18 11.26 -7.70
N MET A 312 25.75 12.21 -6.90
CA MET A 312 25.09 11.96 -5.62
C MET A 312 23.68 12.53 -5.67
N PRO A 313 22.69 11.75 -6.15
CA PRO A 313 21.33 12.23 -6.27
C PRO A 313 20.70 12.59 -4.91
N ASN A 314 21.22 12.00 -3.84
CA ASN A 314 20.95 12.35 -2.45
C ASN A 314 22.18 12.08 -1.58
N LYS A 315 22.12 12.40 -0.27
CA LYS A 315 23.26 12.28 0.66
C LYS A 315 23.74 10.84 0.89
N SER A 316 22.92 9.85 0.57
CA SER A 316 23.18 8.43 0.86
C SER A 316 23.50 7.59 -0.38
N THR A 317 23.25 8.11 -1.60
CA THR A 317 23.42 7.36 -2.85
C THR A 317 24.55 7.95 -3.69
N LYS A 318 25.52 7.12 -4.07
CA LYS A 318 26.61 7.47 -4.99
C LYS A 318 26.54 6.59 -6.24
N ILE A 319 26.51 7.20 -7.41
CA ILE A 319 26.49 6.50 -8.69
C ILE A 319 27.70 6.92 -9.51
N MET A 320 28.47 5.96 -9.95
CA MET A 320 29.75 6.20 -10.65
C MET A 320 29.87 5.28 -11.86
N VAL A 321 30.40 5.84 -12.96
CA VAL A 321 30.81 5.06 -14.14
C VAL A 321 32.32 4.86 -14.10
N LYS A 322 32.76 3.60 -14.08
CA LYS A 322 34.17 3.23 -14.06
C LYS A 322 34.43 1.92 -14.79
N GLN A 323 35.40 1.87 -15.67
CA GLN A 323 35.85 0.66 -16.38
C GLN A 323 34.69 -0.11 -17.09
N GLY A 324 33.81 0.61 -17.80
CA GLY A 324 32.67 -0.01 -18.48
C GLY A 324 31.58 -0.54 -17.56
N LYS A 325 31.56 -0.13 -16.30
CA LYS A 325 30.59 -0.55 -15.28
C LYS A 325 29.93 0.64 -14.62
N ILE A 326 28.66 0.45 -14.22
CA ILE A 326 27.90 1.40 -13.41
C ILE A 326 27.91 0.87 -11.98
N HIS A 327 28.47 1.63 -11.07
CA HIS A 327 28.49 1.34 -9.64
C HIS A 327 27.45 2.18 -8.94
N ILE A 328 26.49 1.55 -8.26
CA ILE A 328 25.46 2.18 -7.43
C ILE A 328 25.76 1.76 -5.99
N LYS A 329 26.09 2.72 -5.12
CA LYS A 329 26.59 2.45 -3.76
C LYS A 329 25.87 3.27 -2.71
N SER A 330 25.72 2.69 -1.51
CA SER A 330 25.39 3.42 -0.31
C SER A 330 26.62 4.12 0.26
N THR A 331 26.49 5.41 0.58
CA THR A 331 27.55 6.16 1.28
C THR A 331 27.49 6.00 2.80
N LEU A 332 26.43 5.38 3.33
CA LEU A 332 26.24 5.18 4.77
C LEU A 332 27.23 4.16 5.33
N ASN A 333 27.63 3.19 4.52
CA ASN A 333 28.58 2.14 4.91
C ASN A 333 30.06 2.60 4.82
N GLU A 334 30.36 3.71 4.12
CA GLU A 334 31.72 4.26 4.07
C GLU A 334 32.13 4.97 5.37
N LYS A 335 31.16 5.29 6.27
CA LYS A 335 31.42 5.98 7.56
C LYS A 335 31.71 5.04 8.74
N ASN A 336 31.50 3.74 8.59
CA ASN A 336 31.71 2.76 9.66
C ASN A 336 33.01 1.96 9.50
N GLY A 337 33.95 2.44 8.67
CA GLY A 337 35.23 1.79 8.38
C GLY A 337 36.43 2.62 8.80
N TYR A 338 36.37 3.28 9.99
CA TYR A 338 37.50 3.85 10.66
C TYR A 338 37.44 3.54 12.15
#